data_3e2063754b33a98d445a3576cb25e6de
#
_entry.id   3e2063754b33a98d445a3576cb25e6de
#
_cell.length_a   1.000
_cell.length_b   1.000
_cell.length_c   1.000
_cell.angle_alpha   90.00
_cell.angle_beta   90.00
_cell.angle_gamma   90.00
#
_symmetry.space_group_name_H-M   'P 1'
#
loop_
_entity.id
_entity.type
_entity.pdbx_description
1 polymer ?
#
loop_
_entity_poly.entity_id
_entity_poly.type
_entity_poly.pdbx_seq_one_letter_code
_entity_poly.pdbx_strand_id
1 'polypeptide(L)'
;MSVLNKLTEGINLREWRWKTKSFQYYVRTFKAPRWDGTIPIQDKTLLVWGEQGPGDIIIWCSCLPYFYSICSNIIVECPSKLIELLSFSFPKITFRPERKNSNYEIEDFDYQVPMETLFGYACLSGKITDDQAPYIIPKKERVEYWINKLRKNTQKICVGISWKSPVMTTKRLNNYADLLFWKPLLQNKNYKFFNLQSSDFEDDLQRISRDFDVDVTNFDELDHYNDLAEVAAFCRALDKSISIATTVSTISRTANASQLTLHLLYLGLLQSLLEPNLWKSLLVVF
;
A
#
# COMPACT_ATOMS: atom_id res chain seq x y z
N MET A 1 -10.74 9.84 18.96
CA MET A 1 -12.12 10.40 18.76
C MET A 1 -12.13 11.77 18.07
N SER A 2 -11.24 12.71 18.36
CA SER A 2 -11.24 14.04 17.70
C SER A 2 -10.91 14.02 16.20
N VAL A 3 -10.18 13.03 15.70
CA VAL A 3 -9.81 12.90 14.27
C VAL A 3 -11.01 12.45 13.44
N LEU A 4 -11.84 11.53 13.93
CA LEU A 4 -13.03 11.03 13.24
C LEU A 4 -14.12 12.09 13.08
N ASN A 5 -14.32 12.98 14.04
CA ASN A 5 -15.31 14.06 13.94
C ASN A 5 -14.96 15.14 12.91
N LYS A 6 -13.69 15.14 12.40
CA LYS A 6 -13.23 16.07 11.36
C LYS A 6 -12.95 15.39 10.02
N LEU A 7 -13.35 14.13 9.85
CA LEU A 7 -13.09 13.39 8.62
C LEU A 7 -13.72 14.08 7.40
N THR A 8 -14.99 14.46 7.50
CA THR A 8 -15.72 15.19 6.44
C THR A 8 -15.03 16.49 6.06
N GLU A 9 -14.65 17.30 7.06
CA GLU A 9 -13.90 18.53 6.84
C GLU A 9 -12.55 18.25 6.18
N GLY A 10 -11.82 17.26 6.68
CA GLY A 10 -10.53 16.84 6.14
C GLY A 10 -10.62 16.38 4.68
N ILE A 11 -11.62 15.59 4.32
CA ILE A 11 -11.85 15.13 2.95
C ILE A 11 -12.11 16.31 2.02
N ASN A 12 -12.98 17.24 2.41
CA ASN A 12 -13.28 18.44 1.61
C ASN A 12 -12.03 19.34 1.44
N LEU A 13 -11.24 19.48 2.50
CA LEU A 13 -9.98 20.22 2.45
C LEU A 13 -8.93 19.55 1.56
N ARG A 14 -8.95 18.24 1.40
CA ARG A 14 -8.03 17.51 0.50
C ARG A 14 -8.16 17.94 -0.96
N GLU A 15 -9.31 18.42 -1.39
CA GLU A 15 -9.50 18.95 -2.77
C GLU A 15 -8.65 20.21 -3.05
N TRP A 16 -8.19 20.93 -2.02
CA TRP A 16 -7.23 22.03 -2.16
C TRP A 16 -5.88 21.60 -2.70
N ARG A 17 -5.54 20.29 -2.67
CA ARG A 17 -4.29 19.76 -3.26
C ARG A 17 -4.14 20.18 -4.71
N TRP A 18 -5.24 20.25 -5.47
CA TRP A 18 -5.24 20.64 -6.88
C TRP A 18 -4.81 22.10 -7.11
N LYS A 19 -4.80 22.94 -6.08
CA LYS A 19 -4.36 24.35 -6.14
C LYS A 19 -2.89 24.50 -5.76
N THR A 20 -2.21 23.42 -5.30
CA THR A 20 -0.81 23.48 -4.88
C THR A 20 0.12 23.23 -6.06
N LYS A 21 1.28 23.90 -6.08
CA LYS A 21 2.29 23.71 -7.14
C LYS A 21 2.76 22.26 -7.26
N SER A 22 2.88 21.56 -6.13
CA SER A 22 3.33 20.16 -6.09
C SER A 22 2.35 19.19 -6.74
N PHE A 23 1.07 19.52 -6.79
CA PHE A 23 0.04 18.67 -7.41
C PHE A 23 -0.25 18.98 -8.88
N GLN A 24 0.28 20.10 -9.42
CA GLN A 24 0.10 20.42 -10.84
C GLN A 24 0.65 19.34 -11.78
N TYR A 25 1.66 18.59 -11.35
CA TYR A 25 2.20 17.45 -12.09
C TYR A 25 1.18 16.34 -12.34
N TYR A 26 0.19 16.19 -11.45
CA TYR A 26 -0.85 15.15 -11.55
C TYR A 26 -2.10 15.63 -12.28
N VAL A 27 -2.21 16.90 -12.59
CA VAL A 27 -3.40 17.44 -13.30
C VAL A 27 -3.47 16.84 -14.70
N ARG A 28 -4.64 16.29 -15.04
CA ARG A 28 -4.93 15.72 -16.35
C ARG A 28 -6.11 16.47 -16.98
N THR A 29 -6.07 16.63 -18.30
CA THR A 29 -7.11 17.32 -19.06
C THR A 29 -7.95 16.30 -19.82
N PHE A 30 -9.28 16.40 -19.69
CA PHE A 30 -10.26 15.56 -20.33
C PHE A 30 -11.33 16.42 -20.98
N LYS A 31 -11.95 15.91 -22.06
CA LYS A 31 -13.19 16.50 -22.62
C LYS A 31 -14.40 16.11 -21.76
N ALA A 32 -14.42 14.85 -21.27
CA ALA A 32 -15.46 14.39 -20.38
C ALA A 32 -15.45 15.17 -19.05
N PRO A 33 -16.62 15.56 -18.52
CA PRO A 33 -16.72 16.32 -17.30
C PRO A 33 -16.24 15.51 -16.09
N ARG A 34 -15.71 16.20 -15.09
CA ARG A 34 -15.41 15.58 -13.82
C ARG A 34 -16.72 15.24 -13.10
N TRP A 35 -16.85 13.99 -12.67
CA TRP A 35 -17.97 13.57 -11.83
C TRP A 35 -17.90 14.27 -10.46
N ASP A 36 -19.03 14.79 -10.01
CA ASP A 36 -19.14 15.58 -8.77
C ASP A 36 -19.61 14.76 -7.55
N GLY A 37 -19.83 13.45 -7.74
CA GLY A 37 -20.32 12.56 -6.69
C GLY A 37 -21.84 12.55 -6.51
N THR A 38 -22.59 13.37 -7.24
CA THR A 38 -24.07 13.52 -7.09
C THR A 38 -24.85 13.10 -8.31
N ILE A 39 -24.30 13.30 -9.50
CA ILE A 39 -24.96 12.93 -10.77
C ILE A 39 -25.09 11.40 -10.84
N PRO A 40 -26.29 10.88 -11.17
CA PRO A 40 -26.50 9.45 -11.38
C PRO A 40 -25.62 8.87 -12.49
N ILE A 41 -24.97 7.74 -12.22
CA ILE A 41 -24.01 7.09 -13.14
C ILE A 41 -24.32 5.62 -13.46
N GLN A 42 -25.57 5.16 -13.21
CA GLN A 42 -25.95 3.76 -13.37
C GLN A 42 -25.67 3.24 -14.78
N ASP A 43 -25.99 4.01 -15.83
CA ASP A 43 -25.82 3.63 -17.23
C ASP A 43 -24.61 4.31 -17.87
N LYS A 44 -23.63 4.72 -17.07
CA LYS A 44 -22.46 5.46 -17.48
C LYS A 44 -21.18 4.67 -17.33
N THR A 45 -20.17 5.09 -18.08
CA THR A 45 -18.80 4.64 -17.92
C THR A 45 -18.02 5.72 -17.17
N LEU A 46 -17.45 5.36 -16.03
CA LEU A 46 -16.65 6.25 -15.20
C LEU A 46 -15.17 5.90 -15.35
N LEU A 47 -14.36 6.86 -15.81
CA LEU A 47 -12.92 6.78 -15.72
C LEU A 47 -12.47 7.22 -14.33
N VAL A 48 -11.79 6.35 -13.61
CA VAL A 48 -11.08 6.63 -12.36
C VAL A 48 -9.59 6.63 -12.64
N TRP A 49 -8.90 7.72 -12.38
CA TRP A 49 -7.49 7.80 -12.71
C TRP A 49 -6.64 8.01 -11.46
N GLY A 50 -5.54 7.22 -11.39
CA GLY A 50 -4.61 7.25 -10.28
C GLY A 50 -3.80 8.54 -10.26
N GLU A 51 -3.64 9.10 -9.10
CA GLU A 51 -2.67 10.12 -8.76
C GLU A 51 -1.84 9.64 -7.56
N GLN A 52 -0.65 10.19 -7.35
CA GLN A 52 0.26 9.79 -6.27
C GLN A 52 0.90 8.39 -6.46
N GLY A 53 1.27 7.73 -5.37
CA GLY A 53 2.04 6.49 -5.40
C GLY A 53 1.20 5.22 -5.48
N PRO A 54 1.81 4.08 -5.84
CA PRO A 54 1.10 2.79 -5.91
C PRO A 54 0.42 2.40 -4.59
N GLY A 55 1.04 2.68 -3.45
CA GLY A 55 0.47 2.39 -2.13
C GLY A 55 -0.82 3.18 -1.87
N ASP A 56 -0.85 4.46 -2.28
CA ASP A 56 -2.04 5.31 -2.13
C ASP A 56 -3.19 4.79 -3.01
N ILE A 57 -2.88 4.43 -4.27
CA ILE A 57 -3.87 3.85 -5.20
C ILE A 57 -4.48 2.57 -4.62
N ILE A 58 -3.66 1.67 -4.06
CA ILE A 58 -4.16 0.45 -3.43
C ILE A 58 -5.13 0.78 -2.30
N ILE A 59 -4.80 1.73 -1.41
CA ILE A 59 -5.69 2.15 -0.31
C ILE A 59 -7.03 2.62 -0.87
N TRP A 60 -7.00 3.48 -1.88
CA TRP A 60 -8.23 4.07 -2.43
C TRP A 60 -9.06 3.07 -3.23
N CYS A 61 -8.47 1.99 -3.76
CA CYS A 61 -9.21 0.90 -4.40
C CYS A 61 -10.23 0.22 -3.45
N SER A 62 -10.09 0.40 -2.13
CA SER A 62 -11.06 -0.10 -1.16
C SER A 62 -12.48 0.40 -1.38
N CYS A 63 -12.67 1.55 -2.04
CA CYS A 63 -13.99 2.10 -2.35
C CYS A 63 -14.64 1.49 -3.61
N LEU A 64 -13.87 0.82 -4.47
CA LEU A 64 -14.35 0.31 -5.76
C LEU A 64 -15.55 -0.64 -5.67
N PRO A 65 -15.63 -1.57 -4.67
CA PRO A 65 -16.81 -2.42 -4.50
C PRO A 65 -18.11 -1.66 -4.34
N TYR A 66 -18.08 -0.51 -3.67
CA TYR A 66 -19.25 0.35 -3.56
C TYR A 66 -19.63 0.97 -4.92
N PHE A 67 -18.65 1.51 -5.65
CA PHE A 67 -18.96 2.23 -6.88
C PHE A 67 -19.43 1.34 -8.01
N TYR A 68 -18.93 0.12 -8.17
CA TYR A 68 -19.48 -0.75 -9.20
C TYR A 68 -20.87 -1.31 -8.86
N SER A 69 -21.38 -1.09 -7.65
CA SER A 69 -22.79 -1.37 -7.33
C SER A 69 -23.74 -0.28 -7.83
N ILE A 70 -23.22 0.90 -8.17
CA ILE A 70 -24.00 2.07 -8.61
C ILE A 70 -23.58 2.62 -9.98
N CYS A 71 -22.59 2.01 -10.62
CA CYS A 71 -22.07 2.39 -11.93
C CYS A 71 -21.87 1.12 -12.77
N SER A 72 -22.41 1.10 -14.00
CA SER A 72 -22.33 -0.07 -14.85
C SER A 72 -20.91 -0.42 -15.28
N ASN A 73 -20.11 0.58 -15.61
CA ASN A 73 -18.75 0.39 -16.13
C ASN A 73 -17.77 1.31 -15.43
N ILE A 74 -16.73 0.73 -14.85
CA ILE A 74 -15.62 1.48 -14.27
C ILE A 74 -14.33 1.08 -14.99
N ILE A 75 -13.60 2.09 -15.45
CA ILE A 75 -12.26 1.97 -15.99
C ILE A 75 -11.32 2.64 -15.00
N VAL A 76 -10.28 1.92 -14.57
CA VAL A 76 -9.25 2.47 -13.68
C VAL A 76 -7.93 2.59 -14.43
N GLU A 77 -7.38 3.80 -14.51
CA GLU A 77 -6.04 4.04 -15.01
C GLU A 77 -5.05 4.16 -13.86
N CYS A 78 -4.05 3.29 -13.86
CA CYS A 78 -3.04 3.20 -12.82
C CYS A 78 -1.66 2.79 -13.38
N PRO A 79 -0.57 2.88 -12.59
CA PRO A 79 0.73 2.34 -13.00
C PRO A 79 0.65 0.87 -13.42
N SER A 80 1.32 0.52 -14.52
CA SER A 80 1.26 -0.82 -15.14
C SER A 80 1.52 -1.96 -14.15
N LYS A 81 2.41 -1.76 -13.19
CA LYS A 81 2.76 -2.75 -12.15
C LYS A 81 1.63 -3.08 -11.17
N LEU A 82 0.55 -2.31 -11.16
CA LEU A 82 -0.64 -2.58 -10.34
C LEU A 82 -1.71 -3.36 -11.08
N ILE A 83 -1.66 -3.40 -12.41
CA ILE A 83 -2.78 -3.90 -13.24
C ILE A 83 -3.07 -5.36 -12.93
N GLU A 84 -2.07 -6.24 -12.91
CA GLU A 84 -2.29 -7.66 -12.64
C GLU A 84 -2.93 -7.87 -11.26
N LEU A 85 -2.35 -7.28 -10.23
CA LEU A 85 -2.85 -7.37 -8.86
C LEU A 85 -4.28 -6.89 -8.71
N LEU A 86 -4.57 -5.71 -9.28
CA LEU A 86 -5.89 -5.10 -9.14
C LEU A 86 -6.94 -5.77 -10.02
N SER A 87 -6.59 -6.19 -11.25
CA SER A 87 -7.53 -6.91 -12.13
C SER A 87 -7.96 -8.24 -11.52
N PHE A 88 -7.04 -8.94 -10.86
CA PHE A 88 -7.40 -10.19 -10.17
C PHE A 88 -8.27 -9.93 -8.93
N SER A 89 -7.96 -8.86 -8.19
CA SER A 89 -8.70 -8.49 -6.98
C SER A 89 -10.11 -7.92 -7.27
N PHE A 90 -10.28 -7.26 -8.41
CA PHE A 90 -11.53 -6.58 -8.80
C PHE A 90 -11.95 -6.97 -10.23
N PRO A 91 -12.39 -8.22 -10.47
CA PRO A 91 -12.62 -8.76 -11.82
C PRO A 91 -13.76 -8.08 -12.61
N LYS A 92 -14.58 -7.24 -11.96
CA LYS A 92 -15.65 -6.47 -12.61
C LYS A 92 -15.20 -5.10 -13.11
N ILE A 93 -13.93 -4.73 -12.87
CA ILE A 93 -13.38 -3.42 -13.21
C ILE A 93 -12.31 -3.58 -14.28
N THR A 94 -12.32 -2.70 -15.26
CA THR A 94 -11.27 -2.66 -16.28
C THR A 94 -10.10 -1.83 -15.78
N PHE A 95 -8.94 -2.45 -15.61
CA PHE A 95 -7.69 -1.76 -15.29
C PHE A 95 -6.84 -1.62 -16.54
N ARG A 96 -6.27 -0.42 -16.74
CA ARG A 96 -5.35 -0.15 -17.86
C ARG A 96 -4.23 0.79 -17.46
N PRO A 97 -3.10 0.82 -18.22
CA PRO A 97 -2.02 1.74 -17.97
C PRO A 97 -2.46 3.20 -18.01
N GLU A 98 -1.96 4.01 -17.06
CA GLU A 98 -2.19 5.44 -17.08
C GLU A 98 -1.62 6.09 -18.35
N ARG A 99 -2.42 6.93 -18.98
CA ARG A 99 -2.05 7.69 -20.17
C ARG A 99 -1.58 9.08 -19.75
N LYS A 100 -0.33 9.20 -19.32
CA LYS A 100 0.30 10.49 -19.05
C LYS A 100 0.57 11.19 -20.38
N ASN A 101 0.21 12.44 -20.53
CA ASN A 101 0.49 13.29 -21.70
C ASN A 101 -0.23 12.92 -23.01
N SER A 102 -1.24 12.08 -23.01
CA SER A 102 -2.04 11.83 -24.22
C SER A 102 -3.25 12.78 -24.24
N ASN A 103 -3.36 13.56 -25.32
CA ASN A 103 -4.66 14.05 -25.71
C ASN A 103 -5.51 12.83 -26.03
N TYR A 104 -6.55 12.58 -25.27
CA TYR A 104 -7.51 11.54 -25.62
C TYR A 104 -8.21 11.97 -26.92
N GLU A 105 -7.82 11.36 -28.03
CA GLU A 105 -8.51 11.59 -29.32
C GLU A 105 -9.94 11.08 -29.22
N ILE A 106 -10.13 9.94 -28.55
CA ILE A 106 -11.43 9.33 -28.28
C ILE A 106 -11.46 8.99 -26.78
N GLU A 107 -12.45 9.51 -26.10
CA GLU A 107 -12.76 9.14 -24.72
C GLU A 107 -13.85 8.06 -24.71
N ASP A 108 -13.52 6.91 -24.12
CA ASP A 108 -14.41 5.74 -23.97
C ASP A 108 -15.14 5.74 -22.62
N PHE A 109 -15.37 6.91 -22.06
CA PHE A 109 -16.03 7.14 -20.79
C PHE A 109 -16.89 8.42 -20.83
N ASP A 110 -17.95 8.46 -19.99
CA ASP A 110 -18.86 9.61 -19.89
C ASP A 110 -18.37 10.63 -18.87
N TYR A 111 -17.75 10.16 -17.77
CA TYR A 111 -17.25 10.98 -16.68
C TYR A 111 -15.85 10.52 -16.26
N GLN A 112 -15.12 11.43 -15.63
CA GLN A 112 -13.83 11.10 -15.04
C GLN A 112 -13.73 11.62 -13.59
N VAL A 113 -12.90 10.96 -12.77
CA VAL A 113 -12.66 11.39 -11.39
C VAL A 113 -11.28 10.92 -10.92
N PRO A 114 -10.51 11.74 -10.16
CA PRO A 114 -9.30 11.29 -9.48
C PRO A 114 -9.64 10.23 -8.42
N MET A 115 -8.76 9.25 -8.25
CA MET A 115 -9.00 8.11 -7.36
C MET A 115 -9.19 8.54 -5.90
N GLU A 116 -8.36 9.48 -5.38
CA GLU A 116 -8.50 9.99 -4.02
C GLU A 116 -9.82 10.74 -3.81
N THR A 117 -10.28 11.48 -4.83
CA THR A 117 -11.57 12.17 -4.78
C THR A 117 -12.72 11.16 -4.72
N LEU A 118 -12.67 10.11 -5.55
CA LEU A 118 -13.64 9.01 -5.52
C LEU A 118 -13.71 8.35 -4.14
N PHE A 119 -12.54 8.03 -3.56
CA PHE A 119 -12.45 7.50 -2.20
C PHE A 119 -13.07 8.47 -1.18
N GLY A 120 -12.82 9.77 -1.31
CA GLY A 120 -13.43 10.79 -0.48
C GLY A 120 -14.97 10.77 -0.53
N TYR A 121 -15.57 10.62 -1.72
CA TYR A 121 -17.02 10.50 -1.85
C TYR A 121 -17.58 9.26 -1.14
N ALA A 122 -16.86 8.13 -1.20
CA ALA A 122 -17.25 6.92 -0.46
C ALA A 122 -17.18 7.11 1.06
N CYS A 123 -16.15 7.79 1.56
CA CYS A 123 -16.03 8.13 2.99
C CYS A 123 -17.17 9.04 3.44
N LEU A 124 -17.48 10.09 2.67
CA LEU A 124 -18.58 11.02 2.98
C LEU A 124 -19.96 10.36 2.98
N SER A 125 -20.14 9.32 2.15
CA SER A 125 -21.38 8.55 2.12
C SER A 125 -21.49 7.50 3.24
N GLY A 126 -20.48 7.36 4.11
CA GLY A 126 -20.42 6.36 5.17
C GLY A 126 -20.27 4.91 4.67
N LYS A 127 -19.81 4.71 3.42
CA LYS A 127 -19.66 3.40 2.79
C LYS A 127 -18.27 2.79 2.99
N ILE A 128 -17.34 3.55 3.52
CA ILE A 128 -16.02 3.09 3.93
C ILE A 128 -15.98 3.05 5.45
N THR A 129 -15.66 1.88 6.01
CA THR A 129 -15.49 1.65 7.45
C THR A 129 -14.09 1.15 7.73
N ASP A 130 -13.62 1.33 8.97
CA ASP A 130 -12.28 0.87 9.40
C ASP A 130 -12.15 -0.66 9.40
N ASP A 131 -13.27 -1.38 9.50
CA ASP A 131 -13.34 -2.85 9.54
C ASP A 131 -13.52 -3.49 8.16
N GLN A 132 -12.98 -2.90 7.11
CA GLN A 132 -13.05 -3.51 5.79
C GLN A 132 -12.30 -4.84 5.74
N ALA A 133 -12.98 -5.88 5.24
CA ALA A 133 -12.32 -7.15 4.92
C ALA A 133 -11.17 -6.91 3.91
N PRO A 134 -10.15 -7.78 3.91
CA PRO A 134 -9.10 -7.74 2.90
C PRO A 134 -9.71 -7.72 1.49
N TYR A 135 -9.27 -6.79 0.67
CA TYR A 135 -9.78 -6.60 -0.69
C TYR A 135 -8.72 -6.84 -1.77
N ILE A 136 -7.46 -6.92 -1.40
CA ILE A 136 -6.40 -7.38 -2.31
C ILE A 136 -6.31 -8.90 -2.21
N ILE A 137 -6.57 -9.57 -3.33
CA ILE A 137 -6.65 -11.03 -3.41
C ILE A 137 -5.52 -11.52 -4.30
N PRO A 138 -4.43 -12.06 -3.75
CA PRO A 138 -3.38 -12.69 -4.55
C PRO A 138 -3.83 -14.06 -5.09
N LYS A 139 -3.23 -14.51 -6.18
CA LYS A 139 -3.49 -15.82 -6.77
C LYS A 139 -3.15 -16.93 -5.79
N LYS A 140 -4.11 -17.84 -5.54
CA LYS A 140 -4.00 -18.89 -4.54
C LYS A 140 -2.79 -19.81 -4.77
N GLU A 141 -2.55 -20.21 -6.02
CA GLU A 141 -1.42 -21.06 -6.41
C GLU A 141 -0.05 -20.40 -6.11
N ARG A 142 0.02 -19.06 -6.19
CA ARG A 142 1.25 -18.33 -5.85
C ARG A 142 1.43 -18.23 -4.33
N VAL A 143 0.37 -18.04 -3.58
CA VAL A 143 0.40 -18.10 -2.11
C VAL A 143 0.87 -19.47 -1.62
N GLU A 144 0.32 -20.56 -2.17
CA GLU A 144 0.73 -21.93 -1.84
C GLU A 144 2.20 -22.20 -2.19
N TYR A 145 2.66 -21.73 -3.34
CA TYR A 145 4.07 -21.78 -3.71
C TYR A 145 4.97 -21.15 -2.64
N TRP A 146 4.64 -19.92 -2.21
CA TRP A 146 5.42 -19.21 -1.20
C TRP A 146 5.32 -19.83 0.18
N ILE A 147 4.16 -20.34 0.59
CA ILE A 147 4.03 -21.08 1.86
C ILE A 147 5.00 -22.28 1.87
N ASN A 148 5.00 -23.08 0.83
CA ASN A 148 5.88 -24.24 0.72
C ASN A 148 7.37 -23.83 0.76
N LYS A 149 7.72 -22.74 0.07
CA LYS A 149 9.09 -22.25 0.02
C LYS A 149 9.57 -21.67 1.35
N LEU A 150 8.74 -20.88 2.01
CA LEU A 150 9.01 -20.28 3.33
C LEU A 150 9.20 -21.37 4.40
N ARG A 151 8.40 -22.43 4.35
CA ARG A 151 8.38 -23.49 5.37
C ARG A 151 9.40 -24.62 5.13
N LYS A 152 10.06 -24.64 3.99
CA LYS A 152 10.93 -25.78 3.59
C LYS A 152 11.97 -26.16 4.64
N ASN A 153 12.54 -25.18 5.36
CA ASN A 153 13.64 -25.39 6.30
C ASN A 153 13.44 -24.71 7.65
N THR A 154 12.19 -24.41 8.04
CA THR A 154 11.94 -23.72 9.31
C THR A 154 10.57 -24.00 9.89
N GLN A 155 10.52 -24.14 11.23
CA GLN A 155 9.29 -24.12 12.03
C GLN A 155 9.09 -22.76 12.73
N LYS A 156 10.00 -21.81 12.53
CA LYS A 156 9.92 -20.49 13.12
C LYS A 156 8.81 -19.68 12.47
N ILE A 157 8.38 -18.64 13.16
CA ILE A 157 7.46 -17.63 12.61
C ILE A 157 8.17 -16.89 11.47
N CYS A 158 7.60 -16.93 10.26
CA CYS A 158 8.12 -16.26 9.07
C CYS A 158 7.72 -14.79 9.08
N VAL A 159 8.71 -13.90 9.15
CA VAL A 159 8.50 -12.45 9.26
C VAL A 159 9.13 -11.72 8.08
N GLY A 160 8.33 -11.05 7.29
CA GLY A 160 8.82 -10.14 6.25
C GLY A 160 9.18 -8.76 6.81
N ILE A 161 10.29 -8.18 6.39
CA ILE A 161 10.75 -6.87 6.88
C ILE A 161 11.08 -5.89 5.75
N SER A 162 10.70 -4.62 5.93
CA SER A 162 11.08 -3.50 5.06
C SER A 162 11.31 -2.25 5.90
N TRP A 163 12.50 -1.66 5.82
CA TRP A 163 12.99 -0.64 6.77
C TRP A 163 13.20 0.74 6.15
N LYS A 164 13.18 0.87 4.82
CA LYS A 164 13.30 2.16 4.13
C LYS A 164 12.43 2.22 2.87
N SER A 165 12.14 3.43 2.39
CA SER A 165 11.43 3.64 1.13
C SER A 165 12.40 3.63 -0.05
N PRO A 166 12.00 3.15 -1.24
CA PRO A 166 12.79 3.28 -2.45
C PRO A 166 13.01 4.75 -2.88
N VAL A 167 12.14 5.66 -2.42
CA VAL A 167 12.28 7.11 -2.72
C VAL A 167 12.96 7.81 -1.55
N MET A 168 14.27 8.01 -1.67
CA MET A 168 15.11 8.64 -0.64
C MET A 168 15.24 10.14 -0.92
N THR A 169 14.37 10.96 -0.35
CA THR A 169 14.56 12.42 -0.31
C THR A 169 15.11 12.83 1.06
N THR A 170 15.82 13.96 1.14
CA THR A 170 16.35 14.50 2.42
C THR A 170 15.28 14.59 3.49
N LYS A 171 14.05 14.96 3.10
CA LYS A 171 12.91 15.03 4.02
C LYS A 171 12.47 13.64 4.51
N ARG A 172 12.59 12.60 3.68
CA ARG A 172 12.23 11.23 4.04
C ARG A 172 13.33 10.52 4.83
N LEU A 173 14.60 10.86 4.61
CA LEU A 173 15.71 10.30 5.40
C LEU A 173 15.51 10.50 6.90
N ASN A 174 15.00 11.66 7.30
CA ASN A 174 14.67 11.94 8.70
C ASN A 174 13.49 11.12 9.24
N ASN A 175 12.80 10.36 8.37
CA ASN A 175 11.65 9.55 8.73
C ASN A 175 11.97 8.05 8.88
N TYR A 176 13.24 7.64 8.77
CA TYR A 176 13.63 6.23 8.90
C TYR A 176 14.55 6.03 10.09
N ALA A 177 14.28 4.98 10.85
CA ALA A 177 15.17 4.57 11.92
C ALA A 177 16.42 3.90 11.33
N ASP A 178 17.59 4.17 11.90
CA ASP A 178 18.78 3.40 11.58
C ASP A 178 18.54 1.92 11.86
N LEU A 179 19.18 1.05 11.06
CA LEU A 179 19.11 -0.41 11.22
C LEU A 179 19.47 -0.88 12.64
N LEU A 180 20.27 -0.12 13.37
CA LEU A 180 20.62 -0.44 14.75
C LEU A 180 19.39 -0.57 15.64
N PHE A 181 18.31 0.22 15.38
CA PHE A 181 17.06 0.12 16.12
C PHE A 181 16.27 -1.16 15.82
N TRP A 182 16.56 -1.84 14.70
CA TRP A 182 15.95 -3.11 14.34
C TRP A 182 16.63 -4.30 15.02
N LYS A 183 17.84 -4.12 15.54
CA LYS A 183 18.67 -5.19 16.13
C LYS A 183 17.93 -6.03 17.19
N PRO A 184 17.23 -5.45 18.19
CA PRO A 184 16.52 -6.24 19.20
C PRO A 184 15.42 -7.13 18.61
N LEU A 185 14.72 -6.64 17.58
CA LEU A 185 13.72 -7.41 16.85
C LEU A 185 14.36 -8.54 16.05
N LEU A 186 15.41 -8.21 15.28
CA LEU A 186 16.09 -9.15 14.39
C LEU A 186 16.78 -10.29 15.14
N GLN A 187 17.25 -10.06 16.35
CA GLN A 187 17.85 -11.09 17.20
C GLN A 187 16.85 -12.03 17.88
N ASN A 188 15.53 -11.89 17.63
CA ASN A 188 14.54 -12.80 18.17
C ASN A 188 14.62 -14.19 17.53
N LYS A 189 15.07 -15.18 18.30
CA LYS A 189 15.33 -16.55 17.83
C LYS A 189 14.08 -17.33 17.39
N ASN A 190 12.88 -16.85 17.73
CA ASN A 190 11.62 -17.47 17.32
C ASN A 190 11.21 -17.09 15.90
N TYR A 191 11.90 -16.10 15.29
CA TYR A 191 11.60 -15.59 13.98
C TYR A 191 12.60 -16.05 12.94
N LYS A 192 12.14 -16.24 11.71
CA LYS A 192 12.93 -16.30 10.49
C LYS A 192 12.54 -15.10 9.64
N PHE A 193 13.55 -14.29 9.30
CA PHE A 193 13.31 -13.03 8.60
C PHE A 193 13.49 -13.18 7.09
N PHE A 194 12.64 -12.46 6.35
CA PHE A 194 12.62 -12.43 4.90
C PHE A 194 12.61 -11.00 4.40
N ASN A 195 13.34 -10.73 3.33
CA ASN A 195 13.41 -9.41 2.73
C ASN A 195 12.09 -9.05 2.05
N LEU A 196 11.57 -7.87 2.35
CA LEU A 196 10.48 -7.17 1.65
C LEU A 196 10.92 -5.77 1.16
N GLN A 197 12.20 -5.45 1.32
CA GLN A 197 12.75 -4.17 0.87
C GLN A 197 12.89 -4.18 -0.65
N SER A 198 12.35 -3.16 -1.33
CA SER A 198 12.23 -3.13 -2.79
C SER A 198 13.44 -2.50 -3.50
N SER A 199 14.38 -1.93 -2.79
CA SER A 199 15.56 -1.28 -3.39
C SER A 199 16.69 -1.11 -2.39
N ASP A 200 17.94 -1.09 -2.89
CA ASP A 200 19.18 -0.77 -2.16
C ASP A 200 19.30 -1.55 -0.83
N PHE A 201 19.01 -2.83 -0.84
CA PHE A 201 18.98 -3.66 0.36
C PHE A 201 20.25 -4.50 0.56
N GLU A 202 21.07 -4.71 -0.45
CA GLU A 202 22.19 -5.64 -0.43
C GLU A 202 23.20 -5.29 0.66
N ASP A 203 23.65 -4.03 0.72
CA ASP A 203 24.59 -3.54 1.74
C ASP A 203 23.97 -3.61 3.15
N ASP A 204 22.67 -3.32 3.26
CA ASP A 204 21.96 -3.40 4.53
C ASP A 204 21.85 -4.86 5.02
N LEU A 205 21.57 -5.82 4.13
CA LEU A 205 21.54 -7.25 4.47
C LEU A 205 22.91 -7.74 4.91
N GLN A 206 23.99 -7.32 4.24
CA GLN A 206 25.37 -7.64 4.65
C GLN A 206 25.68 -7.03 6.02
N ARG A 207 25.26 -5.78 6.29
CA ARG A 207 25.43 -5.14 7.58
C ARG A 207 24.66 -5.87 8.67
N ILE A 208 23.40 -6.27 8.43
CA ILE A 208 22.59 -7.05 9.38
C ILE A 208 23.29 -8.37 9.70
N SER A 209 23.76 -9.09 8.70
CA SER A 209 24.46 -10.37 8.91
C SER A 209 25.72 -10.18 9.73
N ARG A 210 26.59 -9.23 9.37
CA ARG A 210 27.87 -8.99 10.02
C ARG A 210 27.73 -8.43 11.44
N ASP A 211 26.87 -7.41 11.64
CA ASP A 211 26.85 -6.62 12.88
C ASP A 211 25.84 -7.15 13.90
N PHE A 212 24.85 -7.93 13.45
CA PHE A 212 23.77 -8.46 14.31
C PHE A 212 23.78 -9.99 14.42
N ASP A 213 24.59 -10.69 13.61
CA ASP A 213 24.62 -12.16 13.51
C ASP A 213 23.23 -12.74 13.16
N VAL A 214 22.56 -12.11 12.18
CA VAL A 214 21.22 -12.47 11.72
C VAL A 214 21.20 -12.63 10.22
N ASP A 215 20.64 -13.74 9.75
CA ASP A 215 20.39 -13.97 8.33
C ASP A 215 18.97 -13.54 7.97
N VAL A 216 18.85 -12.60 7.03
CA VAL A 216 17.60 -12.20 6.39
C VAL A 216 17.58 -12.78 4.98
N THR A 217 16.71 -13.76 4.76
CA THR A 217 16.62 -14.43 3.46
C THR A 217 16.04 -13.53 2.40
N ASN A 218 16.74 -13.35 1.28
CA ASN A 218 16.22 -12.75 0.05
C ASN A 218 15.90 -13.82 -0.98
N PHE A 219 14.89 -13.60 -1.81
CA PHE A 219 14.56 -14.46 -2.95
C PHE A 219 14.76 -13.65 -4.25
N ASP A 220 15.77 -14.01 -5.03
CA ASP A 220 16.16 -13.29 -6.24
C ASP A 220 15.08 -13.32 -7.33
N GLU A 221 14.20 -14.32 -7.32
CA GLU A 221 13.07 -14.40 -8.23
C GLU A 221 11.89 -13.48 -7.86
N LEU A 222 11.90 -12.82 -6.69
CA LEU A 222 10.87 -11.91 -6.25
C LEU A 222 11.24 -10.45 -6.58
N ASP A 223 10.68 -9.91 -7.66
CA ASP A 223 10.82 -8.49 -7.98
C ASP A 223 9.93 -7.64 -7.06
N HIS A 224 10.49 -7.19 -5.97
CA HIS A 224 9.79 -6.39 -4.95
C HIS A 224 9.28 -5.04 -5.46
N TYR A 225 9.76 -4.57 -6.62
CA TYR A 225 9.44 -3.25 -7.14
C TYR A 225 8.41 -3.27 -8.28
N ASN A 226 8.52 -4.23 -9.21
CA ASN A 226 7.68 -4.27 -10.39
C ASN A 226 6.58 -5.33 -10.32
N ASP A 227 6.82 -6.49 -9.68
CA ASP A 227 5.83 -7.56 -9.57
C ASP A 227 5.04 -7.49 -8.27
N LEU A 228 4.14 -6.53 -8.18
CA LEU A 228 3.34 -6.32 -6.98
C LEU A 228 2.28 -7.40 -6.74
N ALA A 229 1.90 -8.16 -7.77
CA ALA A 229 1.03 -9.31 -7.62
C ALA A 229 1.74 -10.45 -6.89
N GLU A 230 3.00 -10.71 -7.24
CA GLU A 230 3.84 -11.68 -6.58
C GLU A 230 4.21 -11.26 -5.15
N VAL A 231 4.51 -9.97 -4.94
CA VAL A 231 4.72 -9.39 -3.60
C VAL A 231 3.48 -9.60 -2.71
N ALA A 232 2.28 -9.44 -3.24
CA ALA A 232 1.05 -9.68 -2.48
C ALA A 232 0.89 -11.16 -2.09
N ALA A 233 1.21 -12.08 -2.99
CA ALA A 233 1.18 -13.51 -2.70
C ALA A 233 2.22 -13.89 -1.63
N PHE A 234 3.42 -13.34 -1.73
CA PHE A 234 4.48 -13.52 -0.74
C PHE A 234 4.08 -12.96 0.63
N CYS A 235 3.59 -11.71 0.69
CA CYS A 235 3.09 -11.13 1.93
C CYS A 235 1.98 -11.98 2.58
N ARG A 236 1.08 -12.53 1.77
CA ARG A 236 -0.01 -13.40 2.24
C ARG A 236 0.49 -14.73 2.80
N ALA A 237 1.62 -15.22 2.32
CA ALA A 237 2.24 -16.47 2.78
C ALA A 237 3.04 -16.31 4.09
N LEU A 238 3.44 -15.11 4.45
CA LEU A 238 4.13 -14.80 5.70
C LEU A 238 3.17 -14.89 6.90
N ASP A 239 3.71 -15.24 8.08
CA ASP A 239 2.95 -15.16 9.32
C ASP A 239 2.74 -13.71 9.77
N LYS A 240 3.78 -12.88 9.56
CA LYS A 240 3.80 -11.46 9.94
C LYS A 240 4.61 -10.66 8.94
N SER A 241 4.30 -9.37 8.86
CA SER A 241 5.18 -8.41 8.22
C SER A 241 5.39 -7.19 9.12
N ILE A 242 6.61 -6.67 9.12
CA ILE A 242 6.99 -5.50 9.89
C ILE A 242 7.68 -4.55 8.92
N SER A 243 7.07 -3.39 8.70
CA SER A 243 7.60 -2.43 7.75
C SER A 243 7.32 -0.99 8.18
N ILE A 244 8.09 -0.08 7.62
CA ILE A 244 7.71 1.33 7.62
C ILE A 244 6.57 1.55 6.61
N ALA A 245 5.93 2.74 6.66
CA ALA A 245 4.84 3.10 5.75
C ALA A 245 5.33 3.20 4.29
N THR A 246 5.12 2.14 3.52
CA THR A 246 5.49 2.00 2.10
C THR A 246 4.39 1.26 1.32
N THR A 247 4.56 1.12 0.01
CA THR A 247 3.67 0.28 -0.82
C THR A 247 3.57 -1.15 -0.29
N VAL A 248 4.67 -1.73 0.19
CA VAL A 248 4.69 -3.09 0.75
C VAL A 248 3.84 -3.18 2.01
N SER A 249 3.90 -2.18 2.92
CA SER A 249 3.04 -2.17 4.10
C SER A 249 1.55 -2.13 3.74
N THR A 250 1.22 -1.35 2.71
CA THR A 250 -0.16 -1.29 2.20
C THR A 250 -0.60 -2.63 1.62
N ILE A 251 0.20 -3.25 0.77
CA ILE A 251 -0.08 -4.58 0.18
C ILE A 251 -0.29 -5.61 1.28
N SER A 252 0.64 -5.68 2.23
CA SER A 252 0.59 -6.65 3.31
C SER A 252 -0.70 -6.52 4.14
N ARG A 253 -1.06 -5.30 4.52
CA ARG A 253 -2.29 -5.02 5.26
C ARG A 253 -3.54 -5.40 4.47
N THR A 254 -3.60 -5.02 3.20
CA THR A 254 -4.81 -5.18 2.37
C THR A 254 -4.98 -6.59 1.84
N ALA A 255 -3.90 -7.42 1.82
CA ALA A 255 -3.93 -8.84 1.48
C ALA A 255 -4.18 -9.76 2.70
N ASN A 256 -4.59 -9.22 3.85
CA ASN A 256 -4.83 -9.96 5.09
C ASN A 256 -3.59 -10.67 5.67
N ALA A 257 -2.45 -10.02 5.63
CA ALA A 257 -1.29 -10.43 6.42
C ALA A 257 -1.32 -9.75 7.79
N SER A 258 -0.83 -10.41 8.82
CA SER A 258 -0.62 -9.77 10.12
C SER A 258 0.47 -8.71 9.97
N GLN A 259 0.07 -7.45 9.82
CA GLN A 259 0.94 -6.32 9.51
C GLN A 259 1.19 -5.44 10.74
N LEU A 260 2.46 -5.14 11.01
CA LEU A 260 2.88 -4.08 11.90
C LEU A 260 3.57 -2.97 11.10
N THR A 261 2.98 -1.79 11.08
CA THR A 261 3.61 -0.61 10.47
C THR A 261 4.33 0.21 11.53
N LEU A 262 5.62 0.42 11.35
CA LEU A 262 6.42 1.25 12.24
C LEU A 262 6.35 2.72 11.81
N HIS A 263 5.93 3.59 12.73
CA HIS A 263 5.95 5.04 12.57
C HIS A 263 7.01 5.68 13.47
N LEU A 264 7.82 6.56 12.92
CA LEU A 264 8.92 7.23 13.64
C LEU A 264 8.50 8.08 14.84
N LEU A 265 7.30 8.63 14.82
CA LEU A 265 6.76 9.36 15.98
C LEU A 265 6.77 8.50 17.26
N TYR A 266 6.68 7.18 17.10
CA TYR A 266 6.80 6.23 18.21
C TYR A 266 8.25 5.85 18.51
N LEU A 267 9.17 5.93 17.54
CA LEU A 267 10.60 5.64 17.75
C LEU A 267 11.29 6.72 18.59
N GLY A 268 10.94 8.00 18.41
CA GLY A 268 11.41 9.09 19.29
C GLY A 268 10.89 8.98 20.73
N LEU A 269 9.66 8.52 20.91
CA LEU A 269 9.09 8.17 22.21
C LEU A 269 9.74 6.92 22.79
N LEU A 270 10.10 5.94 21.96
CA LEU A 270 10.80 4.72 22.36
C LEU A 270 12.23 5.00 22.84
N GLN A 271 12.93 5.99 22.26
CA GLN A 271 14.23 6.43 22.76
C GLN A 271 14.16 7.03 24.18
N SER A 272 13.04 7.68 24.54
CA SER A 272 12.84 8.26 25.88
C SER A 272 12.29 7.26 26.90
N LEU A 273 11.82 6.09 26.47
CA LEU A 273 11.13 5.09 27.28
C LEU A 273 11.83 3.72 27.30
N LEU A 274 13.10 3.63 26.88
CA LEU A 274 13.84 2.37 26.78
C LEU A 274 14.05 1.67 28.14
N GLU A 275 12.96 1.07 28.63
CA GLU A 275 13.06 -0.14 29.45
C GLU A 275 12.88 -1.37 28.57
N PRO A 276 13.69 -2.45 28.72
CA PRO A 276 13.70 -3.62 27.84
C PRO A 276 12.38 -4.39 27.73
N ASN A 277 11.42 -4.13 28.60
CA ASN A 277 10.13 -4.81 28.66
C ASN A 277 8.97 -4.08 27.98
N LEU A 278 9.17 -2.86 27.51
CA LEU A 278 8.07 -2.04 26.95
C LEU A 278 7.69 -2.42 25.50
N TRP A 279 8.54 -3.18 24.79
CA TRP A 279 8.24 -3.68 23.43
C TRP A 279 6.99 -4.57 23.37
N LYS A 280 6.61 -5.19 24.50
CA LYS A 280 5.42 -6.06 24.57
C LYS A 280 4.10 -5.28 24.67
N SER A 281 4.15 -4.03 25.13
CA SER A 281 2.96 -3.19 25.32
C SER A 281 2.75 -2.13 24.22
N LEU A 282 3.73 -1.91 23.33
CA LEU A 282 3.68 -0.96 22.21
C LEU A 282 3.32 -1.57 20.86
N LEU A 283 3.02 -2.87 20.85
CA LEU A 283 2.34 -3.53 19.75
C LEU A 283 0.86 -3.07 19.72
N VAL A 284 0.65 -1.80 19.41
CA VAL A 284 -0.69 -1.31 19.09
C VAL A 284 -1.01 -1.80 17.69
N VAL A 285 -1.83 -2.82 17.64
CA VAL A 285 -2.50 -3.28 16.43
C VAL A 285 -3.50 -2.18 16.04
N PHE A 286 -3.24 -1.48 14.93
CA PHE A 286 -4.24 -0.72 14.22
C PHE A 286 -4.69 -1.49 13.00
#